data_53fb38786612608db0e1b15a10f486ad
#
_entry.id   53fb38786612608db0e1b15a10f486ad
#
_cell.length_a   1.000
_cell.length_b   1.000
_cell.length_c   1.000
_cell.angle_alpha   90.00
_cell.angle_beta   90.00
_cell.angle_gamma   90.00
#
_symmetry.space_group_name_H-M   'P 1'
#
loop_
_entity.id
_entity.type
_entity.pdbx_description
1 polymer ?
#
loop_
_entity_poly.entity_id
_entity_poly.type
_entity_poly.pdbx_seq_one_letter_code
_entity_poly.pdbx_strand_id
1 'polypeptide(L)'
;DENWLAIRHSTSNQPWELLLMKNEAGETVTQITNSTTDNFQKYDWRKPEIIKFTAEDGAKVPARIYKPKNPNGAAVVFVHGAGYLQNVHEWWSTYYREYMFHNILTDNGYTVLDIDYRASEGYGRDWRTAIYRHMGGKDLSDHTDGAKYLVAEYGIDSARVGIYGGSYGGFITLMAMFNEPETFKSGAAIRSVTDWAHYNHPYTNNILNVPA
;
A
#
# COMPACT_ATOMS: atom_id res chain seq x y z
N ASP A 1 3.25 23.19 29.17
CA ASP A 1 2.51 22.91 30.40
C ASP A 1 2.39 21.39 30.55
N GLU A 2 3.01 20.84 31.58
CA GLU A 2 3.06 19.40 31.84
C GLU A 2 1.72 18.81 32.33
N ASN A 3 0.71 19.65 32.54
CA ASN A 3 -0.60 19.25 33.02
C ASN A 3 -1.52 18.70 31.92
N TRP A 4 -1.16 18.93 30.65
CA TRP A 4 -1.96 18.51 29.50
C TRP A 4 -1.14 17.78 28.45
N LEU A 5 -1.75 16.76 27.83
CA LEU A 5 -1.23 16.04 26.68
C LEU A 5 -2.05 16.39 25.44
N ALA A 6 -1.36 16.85 24.39
CA ALA A 6 -1.92 16.97 23.06
C ALA A 6 -1.59 15.69 22.29
N ILE A 7 -2.61 14.97 21.84
CA ILE A 7 -2.49 13.67 21.19
C ILE A 7 -2.95 13.80 19.76
N ARG A 8 -2.09 13.44 18.83
CA ARG A 8 -2.47 13.27 17.43
C ARG A 8 -2.88 11.84 17.18
N HIS A 9 -4.13 11.62 16.76
CA HIS A 9 -4.73 10.31 16.60
C HIS A 9 -5.38 10.13 15.24
N SER A 10 -5.29 8.93 14.69
CA SER A 10 -6.02 8.51 13.50
C SER A 10 -6.21 7.00 13.52
N THR A 11 -7.05 6.51 12.63
CA THR A 11 -7.15 5.08 12.31
C THR A 11 -7.01 4.88 10.80
N SER A 12 -7.00 3.65 10.32
CA SER A 12 -6.90 3.38 8.88
C SER A 12 -8.08 3.91 8.07
N ASN A 13 -9.23 4.17 8.71
CA ASN A 13 -10.45 4.68 8.09
C ASN A 13 -10.93 6.03 8.66
N GLN A 14 -10.10 6.68 9.48
CA GLN A 14 -10.38 8.02 10.03
C GLN A 14 -9.15 8.91 9.92
N PRO A 15 -9.25 10.10 9.33
CA PRO A 15 -8.16 11.06 9.26
C PRO A 15 -7.63 11.49 10.62
N TRP A 16 -6.49 12.19 10.58
CA TRP A 16 -5.85 12.71 11.77
C TRP A 16 -6.70 13.76 12.48
N GLU A 17 -6.87 13.54 13.80
CA GLU A 17 -7.51 14.48 14.71
C GLU A 17 -6.57 14.83 15.86
N LEU A 18 -6.78 16.01 16.41
CA LEU A 18 -6.12 16.46 17.62
C LEU A 18 -7.04 16.21 18.82
N LEU A 19 -6.50 15.54 19.82
CA LEU A 19 -7.17 15.25 21.07
C LEU A 19 -6.40 15.87 22.24
N LEU A 20 -7.08 16.20 23.30
CA LEU A 20 -6.52 16.75 24.51
C LEU A 20 -6.96 15.91 25.70
N MET A 21 -6.05 15.64 26.62
CA MET A 21 -6.37 15.04 27.92
C MET A 21 -5.46 15.61 29.02
N LYS A 22 -5.91 15.58 30.26
CA LYS A 22 -5.01 15.86 31.38
C LYS A 22 -3.92 14.80 31.49
N ASN A 23 -2.74 15.22 31.90
CA ASN A 23 -1.62 14.32 32.16
C ASN A 23 -1.75 13.63 33.52
N GLU A 24 -2.87 12.95 33.74
CA GLU A 24 -3.22 12.20 34.92
C GLU A 24 -3.76 10.81 34.55
N ALA A 25 -3.45 9.80 35.32
CA ALA A 25 -3.92 8.44 35.05
C ALA A 25 -5.45 8.33 35.20
N GLY A 26 -6.10 7.74 34.17
CA GLY A 26 -7.55 7.52 34.17
C GLY A 26 -8.39 8.68 33.60
N GLU A 27 -7.74 9.76 33.16
CA GLU A 27 -8.43 10.89 32.53
C GLU A 27 -8.99 10.55 31.15
N THR A 28 -10.08 11.22 30.80
CA THR A 28 -10.75 11.05 29.49
C THR A 28 -10.12 11.92 28.42
N VAL A 29 -10.10 11.39 27.21
CA VAL A 29 -9.62 12.10 26.02
C VAL A 29 -10.76 12.90 25.41
N THR A 30 -10.51 14.18 25.09
CA THR A 30 -11.46 15.05 24.40
C THR A 30 -10.93 15.37 22.99
N GLN A 31 -11.70 15.06 21.97
CA GLN A 31 -11.37 15.47 20.58
C GLN A 31 -11.66 16.97 20.42
N ILE A 32 -10.68 17.72 19.92
CA ILE A 32 -10.76 19.19 19.75
C ILE A 32 -10.78 19.64 18.29
N THR A 33 -10.48 18.74 17.33
CA THR A 33 -10.63 19.00 15.89
C THR A 33 -11.62 18.04 15.27
N ASN A 34 -12.26 18.48 14.18
CA ASN A 34 -13.07 17.64 13.30
C ASN A 34 -12.67 17.97 11.86
N SER A 35 -11.76 17.18 11.30
CA SER A 35 -11.18 17.42 9.98
C SER A 35 -12.01 16.86 8.83
N THR A 36 -13.05 16.09 9.12
CA THR A 36 -13.88 15.42 8.12
C THR A 36 -15.11 16.24 7.71
N THR A 37 -15.51 16.11 6.45
CA THR A 37 -16.78 16.67 5.95
C THR A 37 -17.95 15.75 6.25
N ASP A 38 -19.17 16.30 6.22
CA ASP A 38 -20.42 15.51 6.37
C ASP A 38 -20.51 14.38 5.33
N ASN A 39 -20.05 14.62 4.11
CA ASN A 39 -20.03 13.58 3.06
C ASN A 39 -19.06 12.46 3.37
N PHE A 40 -17.90 12.79 3.92
CA PHE A 40 -16.94 11.78 4.37
C PHE A 40 -17.56 10.92 5.49
N GLN A 41 -18.20 11.53 6.47
CA GLN A 41 -18.81 10.83 7.61
C GLN A 41 -19.98 9.91 7.21
N LYS A 42 -20.69 10.22 6.13
CA LYS A 42 -21.81 9.42 5.63
C LYS A 42 -21.39 8.16 4.87
N TYR A 43 -20.13 8.09 4.41
CA TYR A 43 -19.62 6.95 3.67
C TYR A 43 -19.15 5.85 4.62
N ASP A 44 -19.49 4.60 4.34
CA ASP A 44 -19.08 3.41 5.12
C ASP A 44 -17.65 3.00 4.76
N TRP A 45 -16.67 3.75 5.29
CA TRP A 45 -15.26 3.52 5.04
C TRP A 45 -14.79 2.20 5.64
N ARG A 46 -14.21 1.33 4.82
CA ARG A 46 -13.69 0.03 5.27
C ARG A 46 -12.40 0.20 6.05
N LYS A 47 -12.30 -0.54 7.13
CA LYS A 47 -11.01 -0.81 7.76
C LYS A 47 -10.40 -2.02 7.05
N PRO A 48 -9.26 -1.86 6.31
CA PRO A 48 -8.62 -3.00 5.66
C PRO A 48 -8.09 -3.99 6.70
N GLU A 49 -8.09 -5.25 6.36
CA GLU A 49 -7.47 -6.30 7.18
C GLU A 49 -5.98 -6.35 6.88
N ILE A 50 -5.15 -6.36 7.94
CA ILE A 50 -3.71 -6.57 7.82
C ILE A 50 -3.43 -8.05 7.79
N ILE A 51 -2.76 -8.51 6.76
CA ILE A 51 -2.40 -9.90 6.53
C ILE A 51 -0.91 -10.06 6.24
N LYS A 52 -0.44 -11.30 6.20
CA LYS A 52 0.86 -11.67 5.63
C LYS A 52 0.66 -12.89 4.74
N PHE A 53 1.17 -12.83 3.52
CA PHE A 53 1.27 -14.01 2.66
C PHE A 53 2.72 -14.48 2.54
N THR A 54 2.91 -15.71 2.07
CA THR A 54 4.24 -16.28 1.86
C THR A 54 4.61 -16.19 0.39
N ALA A 55 5.67 -15.45 0.08
CA ALA A 55 6.23 -15.41 -1.27
C ALA A 55 6.88 -16.76 -1.63
N GLU A 56 7.11 -17.00 -2.92
CA GLU A 56 7.70 -18.24 -3.45
C GLU A 56 9.05 -18.59 -2.80
N ASP A 57 9.84 -17.56 -2.46
CA ASP A 57 11.13 -17.73 -1.77
C ASP A 57 11.02 -17.83 -0.24
N GLY A 58 9.81 -17.92 0.31
CA GLY A 58 9.53 -18.09 1.73
C GLY A 58 9.42 -16.78 2.53
N ALA A 59 9.63 -15.62 1.93
CA ALA A 59 9.46 -14.34 2.60
C ALA A 59 8.01 -14.13 3.05
N LYS A 60 7.82 -13.56 4.25
CA LYS A 60 6.49 -13.21 4.78
C LYS A 60 6.17 -11.76 4.43
N VAL A 61 5.42 -11.56 3.37
CA VAL A 61 5.12 -10.25 2.78
C VAL A 61 3.90 -9.64 3.46
N PRO A 62 4.02 -8.47 4.11
CA PRO A 62 2.88 -7.78 4.72
C PRO A 62 1.99 -7.13 3.66
N ALA A 63 0.68 -7.16 3.88
CA ALA A 63 -0.29 -6.51 3.01
C ALA A 63 -1.54 -6.06 3.76
N ARG A 64 -2.28 -5.12 3.18
CA ARG A 64 -3.65 -4.80 3.55
C ARG A 64 -4.57 -5.35 2.48
N ILE A 65 -5.64 -6.03 2.90
CA ILE A 65 -6.64 -6.55 1.96
C ILE A 65 -7.99 -5.87 2.22
N TYR A 66 -8.63 -5.45 1.13
CA TYR A 66 -9.98 -4.90 1.10
C TYR A 66 -10.91 -5.93 0.47
N LYS A 67 -11.86 -6.44 1.26
CA LYS A 67 -12.77 -7.50 0.84
C LYS A 67 -14.15 -6.93 0.52
N PRO A 68 -14.71 -7.17 -0.68
CA PRO A 68 -16.05 -6.75 -1.02
C PRO A 68 -17.11 -7.59 -0.30
N LYS A 69 -18.28 -6.99 0.00
CA LYS A 69 -19.43 -7.72 0.51
C LYS A 69 -19.97 -8.72 -0.52
N ASN A 70 -19.94 -8.33 -1.80
CA ASN A 70 -20.39 -9.14 -2.93
C ASN A 70 -19.25 -9.25 -3.95
N PRO A 71 -18.36 -10.26 -3.83
CA PRO A 71 -17.20 -10.38 -4.72
C PRO A 71 -17.63 -10.70 -6.16
N ASN A 72 -17.01 -10.04 -7.13
CA ASN A 72 -17.21 -10.27 -8.55
C ASN A 72 -16.17 -11.21 -9.18
N GLY A 73 -15.26 -11.77 -8.36
CA GLY A 73 -14.18 -12.66 -8.80
C GLY A 73 -12.96 -11.96 -9.40
N ALA A 74 -12.92 -10.63 -9.43
CA ALA A 74 -11.76 -9.88 -9.91
C ALA A 74 -10.97 -9.26 -8.76
N ALA A 75 -9.67 -9.02 -8.98
CA ALA A 75 -8.82 -8.35 -8.02
C ALA A 75 -7.97 -7.25 -8.65
N VAL A 76 -7.55 -6.32 -7.80
CA VAL A 76 -6.61 -5.26 -8.15
C VAL A 76 -5.50 -5.24 -7.12
N VAL A 77 -4.24 -5.30 -7.58
CA VAL A 77 -3.05 -5.15 -6.76
C VAL A 77 -2.57 -3.72 -6.86
N PHE A 78 -2.38 -3.08 -5.72
CA PHE A 78 -1.85 -1.71 -5.63
C PHE A 78 -0.37 -1.74 -5.30
N VAL A 79 0.40 -0.89 -5.99
CA VAL A 79 1.83 -0.70 -5.78
C VAL A 79 2.09 0.71 -5.29
N HIS A 80 2.52 0.87 -4.05
CA HIS A 80 2.90 2.19 -3.51
C HIS A 80 4.17 2.75 -4.17
N GLY A 81 4.36 4.06 -4.08
CA GLY A 81 5.48 4.76 -4.69
C GLY A 81 6.75 4.77 -3.85
N ALA A 82 7.74 5.52 -4.36
CA ALA A 82 9.08 5.71 -3.82
C ALA A 82 9.91 4.43 -3.59
N GLY A 83 9.34 3.24 -3.73
CA GLY A 83 9.99 1.95 -3.49
C GLY A 83 10.32 1.66 -2.02
N TYR A 84 10.21 2.64 -1.14
CA TYR A 84 10.60 2.54 0.27
C TYR A 84 9.57 3.10 1.26
N LEU A 85 8.36 3.42 0.81
CA LEU A 85 7.30 3.84 1.73
C LEU A 85 6.72 2.64 2.48
N GLN A 86 5.95 2.92 3.52
CA GLN A 86 5.17 1.94 4.27
C GLN A 86 3.70 2.30 4.16
N ASN A 87 2.84 1.33 3.86
CA ASN A 87 1.39 1.54 3.80
C ASN A 87 0.59 0.52 4.62
N VAL A 88 1.22 -0.57 5.06
CA VAL A 88 0.60 -1.59 5.93
C VAL A 88 0.72 -1.16 7.39
N HIS A 89 -0.25 -0.36 7.84
CA HIS A 89 -0.35 0.18 9.20
C HIS A 89 -1.81 0.48 9.55
N GLU A 90 -2.09 0.82 10.80
CA GLU A 90 -3.45 1.08 11.28
C GLU A 90 -3.81 2.56 11.42
N TRP A 91 -2.94 3.48 11.03
CA TRP A 91 -3.23 4.92 11.00
C TRP A 91 -3.63 5.40 9.60
N TRP A 92 -4.10 6.65 9.51
CA TRP A 92 -4.49 7.28 8.26
C TRP A 92 -3.33 7.37 7.28
N SER A 93 -3.50 6.77 6.10
CA SER A 93 -2.45 6.65 5.09
C SER A 93 -2.17 7.99 4.40
N THR A 94 -0.91 8.23 4.04
CA THR A 94 -0.52 9.26 3.08
C THR A 94 -1.09 8.97 1.68
N TYR A 95 -1.40 7.71 1.41
CA TYR A 95 -2.14 7.24 0.22
C TYR A 95 -3.66 7.27 0.44
N TYR A 96 -4.19 8.38 0.99
CA TYR A 96 -5.63 8.50 1.29
C TYR A 96 -6.50 8.53 0.03
N ARG A 97 -5.97 9.02 -1.12
CA ARG A 97 -6.68 9.00 -2.40
C ARG A 97 -6.83 7.57 -2.92
N GLU A 98 -5.75 6.80 -2.85
CA GLU A 98 -5.73 5.38 -3.21
C GLU A 98 -6.61 4.57 -2.26
N TYR A 99 -6.57 4.86 -0.96
CA TYR A 99 -7.49 4.28 0.02
C TYR A 99 -8.96 4.52 -0.34
N MET A 100 -9.32 5.75 -0.72
CA MET A 100 -10.68 6.07 -1.19
C MET A 100 -11.02 5.30 -2.47
N PHE A 101 -10.09 5.21 -3.40
CA PHE A 101 -10.26 4.44 -4.63
C PHE A 101 -10.39 2.93 -4.37
N HIS A 102 -9.64 2.39 -3.42
CA HIS A 102 -9.79 0.99 -2.98
C HIS A 102 -11.20 0.72 -2.45
N ASN A 103 -11.80 1.67 -1.72
CA ASN A 103 -13.19 1.56 -1.28
C ASN A 103 -14.16 1.53 -2.46
N ILE A 104 -13.98 2.40 -3.47
CA ILE A 104 -14.80 2.40 -4.70
C ILE A 104 -14.67 1.06 -5.45
N LEU A 105 -13.46 0.55 -5.62
CA LEU A 105 -13.24 -0.76 -6.24
C LEU A 105 -13.97 -1.87 -5.47
N THR A 106 -13.86 -1.83 -4.14
CA THR A 106 -14.46 -2.84 -3.27
C THR A 106 -15.99 -2.76 -3.27
N ASP A 107 -16.59 -1.56 -3.39
CA ASP A 107 -18.03 -1.38 -3.59
C ASP A 107 -18.52 -1.99 -4.91
N ASN A 108 -17.63 -2.03 -5.92
CA ASN A 108 -17.91 -2.65 -7.22
C ASN A 108 -17.52 -4.15 -7.27
N GLY A 109 -17.25 -4.76 -6.12
CA GLY A 109 -17.01 -6.21 -6.00
C GLY A 109 -15.58 -6.66 -6.22
N TYR A 110 -14.62 -5.74 -6.40
CA TYR A 110 -13.19 -6.10 -6.53
C TYR A 110 -12.56 -6.36 -5.16
N THR A 111 -11.75 -7.40 -5.05
CA THR A 111 -10.82 -7.55 -3.96
C THR A 111 -9.57 -6.71 -4.25
N VAL A 112 -9.11 -5.92 -3.27
CA VAL A 112 -7.91 -5.08 -3.45
C VAL A 112 -6.83 -5.52 -2.48
N LEU A 113 -5.60 -5.69 -2.99
CA LEU A 113 -4.42 -6.02 -2.20
C LEU A 113 -3.39 -4.88 -2.30
N ASP A 114 -3.00 -4.34 -1.17
CA ASP A 114 -2.08 -3.23 -1.00
C ASP A 114 -0.87 -3.75 -0.20
N ILE A 115 0.28 -3.85 -0.85
CA ILE A 115 1.43 -4.63 -0.39
C ILE A 115 2.57 -3.72 0.04
N ASP A 116 3.14 -3.97 1.23
CA ASP A 116 4.47 -3.48 1.59
C ASP A 116 5.54 -4.47 1.12
N TYR A 117 5.85 -4.37 -0.17
CA TYR A 117 6.81 -5.23 -0.85
C TYR A 117 8.24 -5.02 -0.34
N ARG A 118 9.14 -5.93 -0.68
CA ARG A 118 10.57 -5.80 -0.34
C ARG A 118 11.15 -4.55 -0.97
N ALA A 119 11.60 -3.66 -0.19
CA ALA A 119 12.11 -2.31 -0.25
C ALA A 119 11.37 -1.36 0.71
N SER A 120 10.13 -1.69 1.13
CA SER A 120 9.34 -0.85 2.04
C SER A 120 10.06 -0.67 3.38
N GLU A 121 9.90 0.50 4.00
CA GLU A 121 10.47 0.80 5.30
C GLU A 121 9.69 0.13 6.44
N GLY A 122 10.29 0.11 7.64
CA GLY A 122 9.65 -0.42 8.84
C GLY A 122 9.90 -1.90 9.12
N TYR A 123 10.50 -2.65 8.20
CA TYR A 123 10.74 -4.10 8.31
C TYR A 123 12.22 -4.47 8.48
N GLY A 124 13.06 -3.49 8.75
CA GLY A 124 14.51 -3.68 8.96
C GLY A 124 15.34 -3.55 7.67
N ARG A 125 16.67 -3.58 7.86
CA ARG A 125 17.66 -3.31 6.81
C ARG A 125 17.51 -4.26 5.63
N ASP A 126 17.46 -5.56 5.89
CA ASP A 126 17.52 -6.56 4.83
C ASP A 126 16.27 -6.53 3.93
N TRP A 127 15.10 -6.20 4.49
CA TRP A 127 13.90 -5.92 3.73
C TRP A 127 14.03 -4.65 2.89
N ARG A 128 14.50 -3.58 3.54
CA ARG A 128 14.65 -2.25 2.93
C ARG A 128 15.65 -2.24 1.77
N THR A 129 16.72 -3.04 1.85
CA THR A 129 17.78 -3.09 0.84
C THR A 129 17.66 -4.25 -0.15
N ALA A 130 16.56 -5.01 -0.12
CA ALA A 130 16.37 -6.19 -0.97
C ALA A 130 16.35 -5.88 -2.48
N ILE A 131 16.13 -4.62 -2.85
CA ILE A 131 16.17 -4.13 -4.24
C ILE A 131 17.47 -3.42 -4.60
N TYR A 132 18.48 -3.44 -3.71
CA TYR A 132 19.75 -2.78 -3.97
C TYR A 132 20.41 -3.34 -5.23
N ARG A 133 20.70 -2.45 -6.19
CA ARG A 133 21.19 -2.74 -7.55
C ARG A 133 20.24 -3.55 -8.44
N HIS A 134 18.99 -3.81 -8.01
CA HIS A 134 18.06 -4.62 -8.79
C HIS A 134 16.60 -4.18 -8.53
N MET A 135 16.23 -3.01 -9.04
CA MET A 135 14.84 -2.58 -9.09
C MET A 135 14.06 -3.43 -10.11
N GLY A 136 12.82 -3.81 -9.79
CA GLY A 136 12.02 -4.74 -10.61
C GLY A 136 12.35 -6.21 -10.39
N GLY A 137 13.07 -6.54 -9.31
CA GLY A 137 13.38 -7.91 -8.87
C GLY A 137 12.42 -8.39 -7.79
N LYS A 138 12.85 -8.32 -6.52
CA LYS A 138 12.05 -8.79 -5.38
C LYS A 138 10.79 -7.97 -5.15
N ASP A 139 10.83 -6.69 -5.41
CA ASP A 139 9.69 -5.79 -5.41
C ASP A 139 8.61 -6.21 -6.42
N LEU A 140 8.99 -6.63 -7.63
CA LEU A 140 8.05 -7.17 -8.62
C LEU A 140 7.55 -8.57 -8.20
N SER A 141 8.44 -9.47 -7.81
CA SER A 141 8.04 -10.84 -7.46
C SER A 141 7.07 -10.89 -6.28
N ASP A 142 7.18 -9.99 -5.30
CA ASP A 142 6.22 -9.91 -4.20
C ASP A 142 4.80 -9.58 -4.67
N HIS A 143 4.65 -8.76 -5.72
CA HIS A 143 3.34 -8.46 -6.32
C HIS A 143 2.79 -9.65 -7.11
N THR A 144 3.64 -10.36 -7.85
CA THR A 144 3.28 -11.59 -8.57
C THR A 144 2.80 -12.67 -7.60
N ASP A 145 3.52 -12.85 -6.49
CA ASP A 145 3.15 -13.82 -5.45
C ASP A 145 1.89 -13.39 -4.70
N GLY A 146 1.69 -12.08 -4.47
CA GLY A 146 0.46 -11.53 -3.93
C GLY A 146 -0.75 -11.80 -4.83
N ALA A 147 -0.60 -11.69 -6.15
CA ALA A 147 -1.65 -12.04 -7.11
C ALA A 147 -1.98 -13.55 -7.08
N LYS A 148 -0.95 -14.41 -7.06
CA LYS A 148 -1.13 -15.87 -6.91
C LYS A 148 -1.83 -16.23 -5.60
N TYR A 149 -1.47 -15.55 -4.51
CA TYR A 149 -2.11 -15.71 -3.21
C TYR A 149 -3.60 -15.35 -3.25
N LEU A 150 -4.00 -14.27 -3.93
CA LEU A 150 -5.41 -13.90 -4.09
C LEU A 150 -6.19 -14.96 -4.87
N VAL A 151 -5.60 -15.55 -5.91
CA VAL A 151 -6.22 -16.64 -6.68
C VAL A 151 -6.42 -17.88 -5.80
N ALA A 152 -5.40 -18.26 -5.04
CA ALA A 152 -5.42 -19.48 -4.23
C ALA A 152 -6.37 -19.37 -3.01
N GLU A 153 -6.34 -18.25 -2.29
CA GLU A 153 -7.00 -18.13 -0.98
C GLU A 153 -8.36 -17.42 -1.04
N TYR A 154 -8.58 -16.56 -2.06
CA TYR A 154 -9.80 -15.75 -2.17
C TYR A 154 -10.67 -16.10 -3.37
N GLY A 155 -10.31 -17.13 -4.14
CA GLY A 155 -11.09 -17.58 -5.30
C GLY A 155 -11.15 -16.55 -6.42
N ILE A 156 -10.13 -15.72 -6.56
CA ILE A 156 -10.03 -14.75 -7.63
C ILE A 156 -9.75 -15.47 -8.96
N ASP A 157 -10.45 -15.08 -10.01
CA ASP A 157 -10.20 -15.54 -11.36
C ASP A 157 -8.83 -15.04 -11.85
N SER A 158 -7.91 -15.95 -12.15
CA SER A 158 -6.56 -15.61 -12.63
C SER A 158 -6.56 -14.79 -13.94
N ALA A 159 -7.64 -14.85 -14.72
CA ALA A 159 -7.82 -14.02 -15.90
C ALA A 159 -8.34 -12.59 -15.58
N ARG A 160 -8.57 -12.27 -14.30
CA ARG A 160 -9.20 -11.01 -13.87
C ARG A 160 -8.41 -10.31 -12.75
N VAL A 161 -7.08 -10.38 -12.81
CA VAL A 161 -6.18 -9.66 -11.90
C VAL A 161 -5.58 -8.47 -12.62
N GLY A 162 -5.79 -7.28 -12.07
CA GLY A 162 -5.16 -6.04 -12.51
C GLY A 162 -4.13 -5.52 -11.51
N ILE A 163 -3.25 -4.62 -11.97
CA ILE A 163 -2.24 -3.98 -11.13
C ILE A 163 -2.21 -2.47 -11.43
N TYR A 164 -2.02 -1.64 -10.40
CA TYR A 164 -1.83 -0.22 -10.63
C TYR A 164 -0.91 0.42 -9.60
N GLY A 165 -0.29 1.52 -9.98
CA GLY A 165 0.54 2.31 -9.08
C GLY A 165 1.06 3.58 -9.71
N GLY A 166 1.57 4.47 -8.86
CA GLY A 166 2.12 5.76 -9.27
C GLY A 166 3.62 5.86 -9.01
N SER A 167 4.34 6.64 -9.84
CA SER A 167 5.78 6.87 -9.69
C SER A 167 6.57 5.57 -9.75
N TYR A 168 7.26 5.16 -8.69
CA TYR A 168 7.88 3.84 -8.59
C TYR A 168 6.85 2.72 -8.77
N GLY A 169 5.65 2.86 -8.19
CA GLY A 169 4.56 1.92 -8.40
C GLY A 169 4.11 1.84 -9.86
N GLY A 170 4.19 2.94 -10.59
CA GLY A 170 3.96 2.95 -12.04
C GLY A 170 5.06 2.20 -12.81
N PHE A 171 6.33 2.32 -12.40
CA PHE A 171 7.43 1.53 -12.94
C PHE A 171 7.19 0.03 -12.73
N ILE A 172 6.87 -0.40 -11.51
CA ILE A 172 6.56 -1.81 -11.22
C ILE A 172 5.32 -2.28 -11.98
N THR A 173 4.30 -1.44 -12.13
CA THR A 173 3.14 -1.76 -12.97
C THR A 173 3.54 -2.06 -14.41
N LEU A 174 4.42 -1.26 -15.03
CA LEU A 174 4.93 -1.52 -16.37
C LEU A 174 5.78 -2.80 -16.42
N MET A 175 6.66 -3.00 -15.42
CA MET A 175 7.46 -4.22 -15.32
C MET A 175 6.57 -5.47 -15.21
N ALA A 176 5.49 -5.40 -14.43
CA ALA A 176 4.51 -6.47 -14.31
C ALA A 176 3.81 -6.79 -15.65
N MET A 177 3.38 -5.75 -16.38
CA MET A 177 2.72 -5.94 -17.67
C MET A 177 3.65 -6.53 -18.73
N PHE A 178 4.94 -6.21 -18.68
CA PHE A 178 5.91 -6.70 -19.66
C PHE A 178 6.49 -8.08 -19.32
N ASN A 179 6.71 -8.38 -18.03
CA ASN A 179 7.41 -9.58 -17.60
C ASN A 179 6.49 -10.66 -17.00
N GLU A 180 5.28 -10.27 -16.56
CA GLU A 180 4.32 -11.16 -15.90
C GLU A 180 2.92 -11.13 -16.56
N PRO A 181 2.83 -11.18 -17.91
CA PRO A 181 1.55 -11.04 -18.63
C PRO A 181 0.57 -12.18 -18.34
N GLU A 182 1.08 -13.33 -17.88
CA GLU A 182 0.25 -14.44 -17.45
C GLU A 182 -0.41 -14.21 -16.09
N THR A 183 0.15 -13.34 -15.26
CA THR A 183 -0.39 -12.99 -13.94
C THR A 183 -1.32 -11.79 -14.01
N PHE A 184 -0.89 -10.71 -14.66
CA PHE A 184 -1.64 -9.46 -14.73
C PHE A 184 -2.26 -9.24 -16.12
N LYS A 185 -3.58 -9.05 -16.14
CA LYS A 185 -4.34 -8.89 -17.40
C LYS A 185 -4.64 -7.42 -17.74
N SER A 186 -4.43 -6.52 -16.80
CA SER A 186 -4.55 -5.08 -17.01
C SER A 186 -3.62 -4.30 -16.07
N GLY A 187 -3.11 -3.17 -16.53
CA GLY A 187 -2.26 -2.29 -15.74
C GLY A 187 -2.60 -0.82 -15.92
N ALA A 188 -2.58 -0.05 -14.82
CA ALA A 188 -2.69 1.40 -14.88
C ALA A 188 -1.47 2.05 -14.24
N ALA A 189 -0.53 2.49 -15.08
CA ALA A 189 0.73 3.08 -14.68
C ALA A 189 0.62 4.61 -14.69
N ILE A 190 0.73 5.23 -13.51
CA ILE A 190 0.51 6.67 -13.30
C ILE A 190 1.86 7.36 -13.09
N ARG A 191 2.20 8.37 -13.91
CA ARG A 191 3.45 9.16 -13.80
C ARG A 191 4.69 8.30 -13.48
N SER A 192 4.85 7.23 -14.26
CA SER A 192 5.87 6.20 -14.06
C SER A 192 7.28 6.72 -14.30
N VAL A 193 8.25 6.22 -13.54
CA VAL A 193 9.66 6.33 -13.93
C VAL A 193 9.94 5.27 -14.98
N THR A 194 10.30 5.70 -16.19
CA THR A 194 10.53 4.83 -17.35
C THR A 194 12.00 4.71 -17.74
N ASP A 195 12.86 5.54 -17.16
CA ASP A 195 14.31 5.53 -17.36
C ASP A 195 15.02 5.99 -16.09
N TRP A 196 15.72 5.07 -15.44
CA TRP A 196 16.45 5.36 -14.21
C TRP A 196 17.75 6.15 -14.43
N ALA A 197 18.32 6.10 -15.63
CA ALA A 197 19.52 6.87 -15.96
C ALA A 197 19.22 8.37 -16.09
N HIS A 198 18.01 8.72 -16.52
CA HIS A 198 17.54 10.11 -16.68
C HIS A 198 16.69 10.61 -15.51
N TYR A 199 16.43 9.77 -14.51
CA TYR A 199 15.79 10.20 -13.27
C TYR A 199 16.79 10.99 -12.41
N ASN A 200 16.42 11.46 -11.22
CA ASN A 200 17.33 12.23 -10.39
C ASN A 200 18.38 11.35 -9.69
N HIS A 201 19.64 11.76 -9.74
CA HIS A 201 20.77 11.04 -9.14
C HIS A 201 20.63 10.77 -7.62
N PRO A 202 20.22 11.74 -6.79
CA PRO A 202 20.09 11.49 -5.35
C PRO A 202 19.18 10.32 -5.00
N TYR A 203 18.11 10.13 -5.77
CA TYR A 203 17.22 8.98 -5.58
C TYR A 203 17.81 7.70 -6.16
N THR A 204 18.22 7.73 -7.43
CA THR A 204 18.66 6.54 -8.17
C THR A 204 19.91 5.92 -7.54
N ASN A 205 20.89 6.73 -7.11
CA ASN A 205 22.11 6.25 -6.51
C ASN A 205 21.94 5.57 -5.16
N ASN A 206 20.89 5.92 -4.41
CA ASN A 206 20.59 5.25 -3.14
C ASN A 206 20.18 3.78 -3.35
N ILE A 207 19.71 3.42 -4.52
CA ILE A 207 19.22 2.07 -4.81
C ILE A 207 20.15 1.35 -5.81
N LEU A 208 20.50 1.98 -6.92
CA LEU A 208 21.31 1.38 -7.97
C LEU A 208 22.83 1.57 -7.79
N ASN A 209 23.23 2.48 -6.87
CA ASN A 209 24.62 2.92 -6.71
C ASN A 209 25.09 3.81 -7.89
N VAL A 210 26.29 4.36 -7.77
CA VAL A 210 26.94 5.11 -8.85
C VAL A 210 27.50 4.15 -9.90
N PRO A 211 27.55 4.54 -11.16
CA PRO A 211 28.32 3.80 -12.18
C PRO A 211 29.79 3.65 -11.74
N ALA A 212 30.37 2.50 -12.01
CA ALA A 212 31.78 2.22 -11.73
C ALA A 212 32.68 2.99 -12.69
#